data_c78a4f2b895c0dcbac5d7fef8e094e2b
#
_entry.id   c78a4f2b895c0dcbac5d7fef8e094e2b
#
_cell.length_a   1.000
_cell.length_b   1.000
_cell.length_c   1.000
_cell.angle_alpha   90.00
_cell.angle_beta   90.00
_cell.angle_gamma   90.00
#
_symmetry.space_group_name_H-M   'P 1'
#
loop_
_entity.id
_entity.type
_entity.pdbx_description
1 polymer ?
#
loop_
_entity_poly.entity_id
_entity_poly.type
_entity_poly.pdbx_seq_one_letter_code
_entity_poly.pdbx_strand_id
1 'polypeptide(L)'
;EAAKNLPGLTSKQALKTPTFWFFFIFMVLLTGTLAFASIVPTLAIEAGFDTVTSGFAMTAYMIGTAIAAVVFGTISDKLGPLKATMVACACGFIALLGLIFFRTNLYMFFGSLFFYGCLSATLGVIGPLVLGTLFGQKEFGSIYGIVMMATGIGSMILIPAYGFIYDATGSFTPALIMIFCFIVVCLISMIMAFKTGKKVQAMWMPKA
;
A
#
# COMPACT_ATOMS: atom_id res chain seq x y z
N GLU A 1 -5.82 -19.20 -26.13
CA GLU A 1 -6.96 -18.66 -26.92
C GLU A 1 -8.12 -18.20 -26.04
N ALA A 2 -8.42 -18.87 -24.93
CA ALA A 2 -9.50 -18.47 -24.01
C ALA A 2 -9.29 -17.06 -23.40
N ALA A 3 -8.06 -16.64 -23.12
CA ALA A 3 -7.76 -15.33 -22.53
C ALA A 3 -8.05 -14.14 -23.48
N LYS A 4 -8.10 -14.38 -24.80
CA LYS A 4 -8.34 -13.35 -25.80
C LYS A 4 -9.80 -12.83 -25.83
N ASN A 5 -10.73 -13.62 -25.29
CA ASN A 5 -12.18 -13.33 -25.29
C ASN A 5 -12.67 -12.74 -23.97
N LEU A 6 -11.79 -12.52 -22.98
CA LEU A 6 -12.19 -11.93 -21.71
C LEU A 6 -12.44 -10.42 -21.87
N PRO A 7 -13.44 -9.86 -21.17
CA PRO A 7 -13.72 -8.43 -21.21
C PRO A 7 -12.61 -7.64 -20.54
N GLY A 8 -12.20 -6.54 -21.14
CA GLY A 8 -11.16 -5.68 -20.58
C GLY A 8 -10.43 -4.87 -21.63
N LEU A 9 -9.49 -4.05 -21.16
CA LEU A 9 -8.63 -3.20 -21.99
C LEU A 9 -7.32 -3.92 -22.34
N THR A 10 -6.73 -3.50 -23.48
CA THR A 10 -5.34 -3.85 -23.79
C THR A 10 -4.38 -2.96 -22.99
N SER A 11 -3.14 -3.43 -22.80
CA SER A 11 -2.09 -2.68 -22.07
C SER A 11 -1.86 -1.30 -22.68
N LYS A 12 -1.86 -1.20 -24.02
CA LYS A 12 -1.73 0.08 -24.75
C LYS A 12 -2.89 1.04 -24.47
N GLN A 13 -4.10 0.51 -24.34
CA GLN A 13 -5.28 1.32 -24.00
C GLN A 13 -5.23 1.76 -22.54
N ALA A 14 -4.89 0.85 -21.61
CA ALA A 14 -4.77 1.16 -20.20
C ALA A 14 -3.76 2.28 -19.93
N LEU A 15 -2.56 2.21 -20.51
CA LEU A 15 -1.49 3.22 -20.37
C LEU A 15 -1.90 4.62 -20.83
N LYS A 16 -2.86 4.73 -21.76
CA LYS A 16 -3.37 6.02 -22.25
C LYS A 16 -4.41 6.64 -21.31
N THR A 17 -4.87 5.91 -20.30
CA THR A 17 -5.90 6.40 -19.37
C THR A 17 -5.27 7.11 -18.17
N PRO A 18 -5.85 8.22 -17.69
CA PRO A 18 -5.40 8.86 -16.46
C PRO A 18 -5.58 7.94 -15.24
N THR A 19 -6.55 7.03 -15.28
CA THR A 19 -6.81 6.03 -14.25
C THR A 19 -5.59 5.16 -13.99
N PHE A 20 -4.87 4.75 -15.05
CA PHE A 20 -3.65 3.96 -14.92
C PHE A 20 -2.57 4.72 -14.14
N TRP A 21 -2.34 5.99 -14.47
CA TRP A 21 -1.29 6.78 -13.83
C TRP A 21 -1.61 7.12 -12.38
N PHE A 22 -2.87 7.37 -12.03
CA PHE A 22 -3.27 7.52 -10.63
C PHE A 22 -3.06 6.22 -9.85
N PHE A 23 -3.39 5.08 -10.42
CA PHE A 23 -3.15 3.79 -9.77
C PHE A 23 -1.66 3.46 -9.69
N PHE A 24 -0.87 3.80 -10.71
CA PHE A 24 0.58 3.62 -10.71
C PHE A 24 1.26 4.46 -9.61
N ILE A 25 0.91 5.75 -9.49
CA ILE A 25 1.40 6.63 -8.42
C ILE A 25 1.02 6.07 -7.05
N PHE A 26 -0.22 5.61 -6.88
CA PHE A 26 -0.65 4.95 -5.66
C PHE A 26 0.26 3.77 -5.31
N MET A 27 0.59 2.91 -6.26
CA MET A 27 1.46 1.74 -6.04
C MET A 27 2.90 2.13 -5.72
N VAL A 28 3.46 3.15 -6.36
CA VAL A 28 4.81 3.68 -6.05
C VAL A 28 4.87 4.17 -4.60
N LEU A 29 3.94 5.03 -4.21
CA LEU A 29 3.92 5.61 -2.87
C LEU A 29 3.59 4.58 -1.79
N LEU A 30 2.65 3.68 -2.06
CA LEU A 30 2.31 2.61 -1.14
C LEU A 30 3.51 1.72 -0.87
N THR A 31 4.20 1.26 -1.93
CA THR A 31 5.35 0.36 -1.79
C THR A 31 6.50 1.05 -1.07
N GLY A 32 6.77 2.31 -1.41
CA GLY A 32 7.78 3.09 -0.70
C GLY A 32 7.42 3.27 0.77
N THR A 33 6.16 3.54 1.09
CA THR A 33 5.67 3.55 2.47
C THR A 33 5.93 2.21 3.17
N LEU A 34 5.55 1.10 2.55
CA LEU A 34 5.73 -0.24 3.12
C LEU A 34 7.21 -0.64 3.27
N ALA A 35 8.09 -0.10 2.42
CA ALA A 35 9.52 -0.33 2.51
C ALA A 35 10.13 0.15 3.84
N PHE A 36 9.47 1.07 4.57
CA PHE A 36 9.85 1.47 5.92
C PHE A 36 9.86 0.30 6.91
N ALA A 37 9.11 -0.78 6.63
CA ALA A 37 9.14 -1.98 7.46
C ALA A 37 10.56 -2.57 7.62
N SER A 38 11.44 -2.40 6.64
CA SER A 38 12.85 -2.83 6.74
C SER A 38 13.65 -2.11 7.84
N ILE A 39 13.18 -0.95 8.30
CA ILE A 39 13.84 -0.10 9.30
C ILE A 39 13.19 -0.26 10.68
N VAL A 40 12.10 -1.02 10.78
CA VAL A 40 11.37 -1.24 12.05
C VAL A 40 12.28 -1.72 13.20
N PRO A 41 13.22 -2.66 13.01
CA PRO A 41 14.13 -3.05 14.10
C PRO A 41 14.99 -1.89 14.58
N THR A 42 15.47 -1.04 13.69
CA THR A 42 16.28 0.14 14.04
C THR A 42 15.43 1.18 14.76
N LEU A 43 14.19 1.38 14.32
CA LEU A 43 13.23 2.26 15.00
C LEU A 43 12.93 1.77 16.43
N ALA A 44 12.86 0.47 16.65
CA ALA A 44 12.64 -0.11 17.98
C ALA A 44 13.84 0.15 18.90
N ILE A 45 15.08 0.05 18.39
CA ILE A 45 16.29 0.40 19.13
C ILE A 45 16.31 1.89 19.47
N GLU A 46 15.95 2.77 18.51
CA GLU A 46 15.81 4.22 18.74
C GLU A 46 14.77 4.53 19.84
N ALA A 47 13.70 3.72 19.91
CA ALA A 47 12.67 3.86 20.94
C ALA A 47 13.12 3.39 22.33
N GLY A 48 14.32 2.80 22.44
CA GLY A 48 14.92 2.34 23.71
C GLY A 48 14.69 0.87 24.05
N PHE A 49 14.20 0.07 23.09
CA PHE A 49 14.02 -1.37 23.29
C PHE A 49 15.32 -2.13 23.07
N ASP A 50 15.50 -3.25 23.76
CA ASP A 50 16.64 -4.15 23.58
C ASP A 50 16.59 -4.87 22.21
N THR A 51 17.72 -5.44 21.81
CA THR A 51 17.88 -6.10 20.50
C THR A 51 16.89 -7.26 20.28
N VAL A 52 16.58 -8.01 21.34
CA VAL A 52 15.64 -9.15 21.26
C VAL A 52 14.22 -8.65 21.01
N THR A 53 13.77 -7.68 21.78
CA THR A 53 12.45 -7.03 21.62
C THR A 53 12.34 -6.38 20.26
N SER A 54 13.41 -5.75 19.76
CA SER A 54 13.45 -5.14 18.43
C SER A 54 13.28 -6.17 17.31
N GLY A 55 13.82 -7.38 17.47
CA GLY A 55 13.58 -8.49 16.55
C GLY A 55 12.11 -8.93 16.52
N PHE A 56 11.46 -9.00 17.70
CA PHE A 56 10.02 -9.34 17.77
C PHE A 56 9.10 -8.26 17.17
N ALA A 57 9.57 -7.04 17.01
CA ALA A 57 8.80 -5.98 16.37
C ALA A 57 8.34 -6.36 14.95
N MET A 58 9.20 -7.03 14.17
CA MET A 58 8.85 -7.54 12.84
C MET A 58 7.78 -8.62 12.90
N THR A 59 7.75 -9.42 13.97
CA THR A 59 6.71 -10.46 14.14
C THR A 59 5.32 -9.83 14.26
N ALA A 60 5.17 -8.77 15.04
CA ALA A 60 3.90 -8.04 15.16
C ALA A 60 3.43 -7.49 13.81
N TYR A 61 4.34 -6.90 13.05
CA TYR A 61 4.06 -6.44 11.68
C TYR A 61 3.59 -7.59 10.76
N MET A 62 4.29 -8.72 10.77
CA MET A 62 3.96 -9.87 9.94
C MET A 62 2.62 -10.52 10.31
N ILE A 63 2.31 -10.62 11.62
CA ILE A 63 1.00 -11.10 12.09
C ILE A 63 -0.11 -10.18 11.60
N GLY A 64 0.08 -8.86 11.71
CA GLY A 64 -0.85 -7.87 11.17
C GLY A 64 -1.09 -8.06 9.67
N THR A 65 -0.03 -8.27 8.90
CA THR A 65 -0.12 -8.52 7.45
C THR A 65 -0.91 -9.81 7.14
N ALA A 66 -0.64 -10.90 7.84
CA ALA A 66 -1.28 -12.19 7.61
C ALA A 66 -2.79 -12.13 7.91
N ILE A 67 -3.17 -11.56 9.05
CA ILE A 67 -4.58 -11.40 9.45
C ILE A 67 -5.29 -10.46 8.47
N ALA A 68 -4.67 -9.35 8.13
CA ALA A 68 -5.25 -8.35 7.24
C ALA A 68 -5.46 -8.88 5.81
N ALA A 69 -4.62 -9.78 5.32
CA ALA A 69 -4.79 -10.38 4.01
C ALA A 69 -6.14 -11.11 3.89
N VAL A 70 -6.53 -11.87 4.91
CA VAL A 70 -7.82 -12.57 4.95
C VAL A 70 -8.98 -11.58 5.15
N VAL A 71 -8.83 -10.66 6.10
CA VAL A 71 -9.87 -9.67 6.44
C VAL A 71 -10.15 -8.75 5.24
N PHE A 72 -9.12 -8.21 4.62
CA PHE A 72 -9.30 -7.28 3.48
C PHE A 72 -9.72 -7.97 2.20
N GLY A 73 -9.37 -9.25 2.01
CA GLY A 73 -9.97 -10.07 0.97
C GLY A 73 -11.50 -10.09 1.13
N THR A 74 -11.97 -10.48 2.31
CA THR A 74 -13.42 -10.54 2.61
C THR A 74 -14.10 -9.16 2.52
N ILE A 75 -13.46 -8.09 3.00
CA ILE A 75 -13.99 -6.73 2.89
C ILE A 75 -14.06 -6.31 1.43
N SER A 76 -13.04 -6.61 0.64
CA SER A 76 -13.00 -6.27 -0.78
C SER A 76 -14.10 -6.97 -1.58
N ASP A 77 -14.38 -8.23 -1.26
CA ASP A 77 -15.44 -9.00 -1.91
C ASP A 77 -16.85 -8.47 -1.57
N LYS A 78 -17.07 -8.04 -0.32
CA LYS A 78 -18.38 -7.55 0.13
C LYS A 78 -18.63 -6.07 -0.18
N LEU A 79 -17.64 -5.23 0.01
CA LEU A 79 -17.78 -3.76 -0.03
C LEU A 79 -17.06 -3.12 -1.21
N GLY A 80 -16.29 -3.91 -1.95
CA GLY A 80 -15.48 -3.48 -3.08
C GLY A 80 -14.08 -2.98 -2.68
N PRO A 81 -13.12 -3.01 -3.64
CA PRO A 81 -11.71 -2.76 -3.35
C PRO A 81 -11.41 -1.31 -2.93
N LEU A 82 -12.21 -0.33 -3.34
CA LEU A 82 -12.04 1.06 -2.90
C LEU A 82 -12.25 1.21 -1.39
N LYS A 83 -13.34 0.64 -0.86
CA LYS A 83 -13.63 0.72 0.58
C LYS A 83 -12.61 -0.07 1.40
N ALA A 84 -12.18 -1.23 0.90
CA ALA A 84 -11.10 -2.00 1.53
C ALA A 84 -9.79 -1.18 1.62
N THR A 85 -9.41 -0.46 0.56
CA THR A 85 -8.25 0.44 0.58
C THR A 85 -8.43 1.56 1.60
N MET A 86 -9.61 2.16 1.70
CA MET A 86 -9.87 3.22 2.68
C MET A 86 -9.69 2.73 4.12
N VAL A 87 -10.18 1.52 4.43
CA VAL A 87 -9.99 0.89 5.74
C VAL A 87 -8.52 0.59 6.00
N ALA A 88 -7.80 0.06 5.01
CA ALA A 88 -6.36 -0.21 5.14
C ALA A 88 -5.55 1.07 5.38
N CYS A 89 -5.86 2.17 4.69
CA CYS A 89 -5.23 3.47 4.94
C CYS A 89 -5.57 4.01 6.33
N ALA A 90 -6.80 3.81 6.83
CA ALA A 90 -7.16 4.18 8.20
C ALA A 90 -6.33 3.41 9.23
N CYS A 91 -6.11 2.11 9.03
CA CYS A 91 -5.19 1.31 9.86
C CYS A 91 -3.76 1.90 9.81
N GLY A 92 -3.28 2.30 8.62
CA GLY A 92 -1.99 2.96 8.45
C GLY A 92 -1.88 4.28 9.22
N PHE A 93 -2.92 5.11 9.20
CA PHE A 93 -2.94 6.35 10.00
C PHE A 93 -2.89 6.09 11.50
N ILE A 94 -3.67 5.12 12.01
CA ILE A 94 -3.64 4.72 13.41
C ILE A 94 -2.24 4.23 13.80
N ALA A 95 -1.63 3.40 12.96
CA ALA A 95 -0.28 2.90 13.15
C ALA A 95 0.76 4.02 13.29
N LEU A 96 0.74 4.99 12.36
CA LEU A 96 1.69 6.10 12.36
C LEU A 96 1.50 7.03 13.55
N LEU A 97 0.28 7.32 13.94
CA LEU A 97 0.01 8.10 15.15
C LEU A 97 0.57 7.40 16.39
N GLY A 98 0.37 6.08 16.50
CA GLY A 98 0.95 5.32 17.60
C GLY A 98 2.48 5.31 17.58
N LEU A 99 3.13 5.15 16.42
CA LEU A 99 4.58 5.20 16.29
C LEU A 99 5.17 6.59 16.52
N ILE A 100 4.45 7.67 16.22
CA ILE A 100 4.93 9.04 16.45
C ILE A 100 4.81 9.43 17.93
N PHE A 101 3.65 9.16 18.55
CA PHE A 101 3.34 9.69 19.89
C PHE A 101 3.61 8.72 21.03
N PHE A 102 3.53 7.41 20.80
CA PHE A 102 3.56 6.39 21.84
C PHE A 102 4.64 5.32 21.65
N ARG A 103 5.67 5.60 20.85
CA ARG A 103 6.70 4.62 20.49
C ARG A 103 7.51 4.08 21.67
N THR A 104 7.58 4.79 22.78
CA THR A 104 8.30 4.35 24.00
C THR A 104 7.51 3.33 24.83
N ASN A 105 6.20 3.22 24.61
CA ASN A 105 5.38 2.23 25.30
C ASN A 105 5.35 0.94 24.48
N LEU A 106 5.82 -0.16 25.07
CA LEU A 106 5.95 -1.46 24.41
C LEU A 106 4.64 -1.93 23.75
N TYR A 107 3.54 -1.88 24.46
CA TYR A 107 2.25 -2.37 23.96
C TYR A 107 1.74 -1.51 22.82
N MET A 108 1.86 -0.20 22.92
CA MET A 108 1.45 0.74 21.87
C MET A 108 2.34 0.61 20.64
N PHE A 109 3.65 0.40 20.83
CA PHE A 109 4.58 0.18 19.72
C PHE A 109 4.24 -1.06 18.93
N PHE A 110 4.06 -2.22 19.59
CA PHE A 110 3.68 -3.46 18.92
C PHE A 110 2.29 -3.41 18.30
N GLY A 111 1.32 -2.79 18.98
CA GLY A 111 -0.02 -2.54 18.42
C GLY A 111 0.02 -1.68 17.16
N SER A 112 0.85 -0.64 17.16
CA SER A 112 1.05 0.21 16.00
C SER A 112 1.66 -0.53 14.82
N LEU A 113 2.64 -1.39 15.06
CA LEU A 113 3.25 -2.23 14.03
C LEU A 113 2.27 -3.26 13.47
N PHE A 114 1.41 -3.82 14.31
CA PHE A 114 0.32 -4.69 13.84
C PHE A 114 -0.59 -3.96 12.85
N PHE A 115 -1.06 -2.75 13.19
CA PHE A 115 -1.89 -1.95 12.28
C PHE A 115 -1.12 -1.49 11.03
N TYR A 116 0.19 -1.26 11.15
CA TYR A 116 1.03 -0.97 9.99
C TYR A 116 1.14 -2.18 9.05
N GLY A 117 1.25 -3.38 9.63
CA GLY A 117 1.17 -4.64 8.88
C GLY A 117 -0.16 -4.79 8.13
N CYS A 118 -1.27 -4.34 8.72
CA CYS A 118 -2.55 -4.34 8.04
C CYS A 118 -2.55 -3.51 6.74
N LEU A 119 -1.84 -2.39 6.71
CA LEU A 119 -1.70 -1.58 5.50
C LEU A 119 -1.02 -2.38 4.37
N SER A 120 -0.08 -3.28 4.69
CA SER A 120 0.68 -4.04 3.69
C SER A 120 -0.16 -5.03 2.89
N ALA A 121 -1.28 -5.51 3.45
CA ALA A 121 -2.21 -6.37 2.72
C ALA A 121 -2.83 -5.69 1.48
N THR A 122 -2.81 -4.36 1.43
CA THR A 122 -3.26 -3.58 0.27
C THR A 122 -2.48 -3.92 -0.99
N LEU A 123 -1.17 -4.15 -0.86
CA LEU A 123 -0.31 -4.47 -2.01
C LEU A 123 -0.64 -5.85 -2.60
N GLY A 124 -0.73 -6.87 -1.75
CA GLY A 124 -0.87 -8.26 -2.20
C GLY A 124 -2.30 -8.67 -2.55
N VAL A 125 -3.28 -8.11 -1.84
CA VAL A 125 -4.70 -8.52 -1.98
C VAL A 125 -5.51 -7.48 -2.74
N ILE A 126 -5.49 -6.22 -2.29
CA ILE A 126 -6.34 -5.18 -2.87
C ILE A 126 -5.81 -4.71 -4.22
N GLY A 127 -4.51 -4.64 -4.41
CA GLY A 127 -3.89 -4.17 -5.66
C GLY A 127 -4.38 -4.93 -6.91
N PRO A 128 -4.26 -6.26 -6.95
CA PRO A 128 -4.77 -7.07 -8.04
C PRO A 128 -6.29 -6.93 -8.25
N LEU A 129 -7.08 -6.85 -7.17
CA LEU A 129 -8.53 -6.69 -7.24
C LEU A 129 -8.93 -5.33 -7.84
N VAL A 130 -8.24 -4.26 -7.45
CA VAL A 130 -8.42 -2.92 -8.06
C VAL A 130 -8.12 -2.96 -9.55
N LEU A 131 -7.01 -3.58 -9.94
CA LEU A 131 -6.61 -3.67 -11.34
C LEU A 131 -7.67 -4.41 -12.17
N GLY A 132 -8.12 -5.57 -11.70
CA GLY A 132 -9.17 -6.36 -12.35
C GLY A 132 -10.49 -5.59 -12.48
N THR A 133 -10.86 -4.83 -11.45
CA THR A 133 -12.07 -4.02 -11.44
C THR A 133 -11.99 -2.85 -12.42
N LEU A 134 -10.84 -2.17 -12.54
CA LEU A 134 -10.69 -0.98 -13.37
C LEU A 134 -10.43 -1.29 -14.85
N PHE A 135 -9.63 -2.32 -15.14
CA PHE A 135 -9.13 -2.61 -16.49
C PHE A 135 -9.66 -3.92 -17.09
N GLY A 136 -10.31 -4.77 -16.29
CA GLY A 136 -10.80 -6.08 -16.73
C GLY A 136 -9.72 -7.15 -16.80
N GLN A 137 -10.04 -8.28 -17.44
CA GLN A 137 -9.20 -9.48 -17.42
C GLN A 137 -8.44 -9.74 -18.73
N LYS A 138 -8.70 -8.98 -19.80
CA LYS A 138 -8.19 -9.27 -21.17
C LYS A 138 -6.65 -9.36 -21.24
N GLU A 139 -5.96 -8.37 -20.75
CA GLU A 139 -4.49 -8.34 -20.67
C GLU A 139 -4.03 -8.06 -19.23
N PHE A 140 -4.73 -8.66 -18.26
CA PHE A 140 -4.47 -8.46 -16.83
C PHE A 140 -2.99 -8.66 -16.48
N GLY A 141 -2.38 -9.77 -16.92
CA GLY A 141 -0.99 -10.10 -16.61
C GLY A 141 0.01 -9.04 -17.11
N SER A 142 -0.20 -8.52 -18.32
CA SER A 142 0.66 -7.48 -18.90
C SER A 142 0.51 -6.14 -18.15
N ILE A 143 -0.74 -5.74 -17.86
CA ILE A 143 -1.00 -4.50 -17.13
C ILE A 143 -0.46 -4.60 -15.70
N TYR A 144 -0.69 -5.75 -15.04
CA TYR A 144 -0.20 -6.02 -13.69
C TYR A 144 1.33 -6.02 -13.63
N GLY A 145 2.00 -6.63 -14.63
CA GLY A 145 3.46 -6.60 -14.74
C GLY A 145 4.03 -5.18 -14.80
N ILE A 146 3.41 -4.28 -15.60
CA ILE A 146 3.83 -2.88 -15.66
C ILE A 146 3.58 -2.18 -14.32
N VAL A 147 2.44 -2.44 -13.68
CA VAL A 147 2.14 -1.87 -12.34
C VAL A 147 3.13 -2.38 -11.29
N MET A 148 3.58 -3.64 -11.38
CA MET A 148 4.59 -4.18 -10.47
C MET A 148 5.95 -3.51 -10.60
N MET A 149 6.28 -2.86 -11.72
CA MET A 149 7.49 -2.02 -11.80
C MET A 149 7.42 -0.84 -10.81
N ALA A 150 6.23 -0.33 -10.50
CA ALA A 150 6.04 0.72 -9.51
C ALA A 150 6.54 0.31 -8.12
N THR A 151 6.46 -0.99 -7.78
CA THR A 151 6.91 -1.50 -6.48
C THR A 151 8.43 -1.39 -6.33
N GLY A 152 9.18 -1.68 -7.38
CA GLY A 152 10.63 -1.50 -7.42
C GLY A 152 11.03 -0.03 -7.32
N ILE A 153 10.36 0.84 -8.08
CA ILE A 153 10.62 2.29 -8.09
C ILE A 153 10.38 2.89 -6.70
N GLY A 154 9.26 2.55 -6.06
CA GLY A 154 8.93 3.05 -4.72
C GLY A 154 9.98 2.68 -3.67
N SER A 155 10.38 1.42 -3.62
CA SER A 155 11.39 0.94 -2.68
C SER A 155 12.78 1.53 -2.97
N MET A 156 13.17 1.57 -4.25
CA MET A 156 14.48 2.08 -4.68
C MET A 156 14.71 3.54 -4.27
N ILE A 157 13.66 4.36 -4.31
CA ILE A 157 13.74 5.79 -3.97
C ILE A 157 13.62 6.00 -2.46
N LEU A 158 12.65 5.34 -1.81
CA LEU A 158 12.30 5.70 -0.45
C LEU A 158 13.15 5.00 0.63
N ILE A 159 13.71 3.82 0.37
CA ILE A 159 14.62 3.20 1.34
C ILE A 159 15.86 4.08 1.60
N PRO A 160 16.60 4.55 0.57
CA PRO A 160 17.69 5.50 0.79
C PRO A 160 17.23 6.82 1.40
N ALA A 161 16.06 7.33 1.02
CA ALA A 161 15.53 8.58 1.56
C ALA A 161 15.33 8.49 3.08
N TYR A 162 14.86 7.36 3.61
CA TYR A 162 14.75 7.14 5.05
C TYR A 162 16.11 7.16 5.75
N GLY A 163 17.15 6.56 5.15
CA GLY A 163 18.52 6.63 5.64
C GLY A 163 19.04 8.07 5.69
N PHE A 164 18.90 8.83 4.60
CA PHE A 164 19.30 10.23 4.55
C PHE A 164 18.59 11.11 5.58
N ILE A 165 17.27 10.87 5.80
CA ILE A 165 16.52 11.59 6.83
C ILE A 165 17.10 11.30 8.21
N TYR A 166 17.40 10.04 8.49
CA TYR A 166 18.00 9.64 9.78
C TYR A 166 19.39 10.23 9.97
N ASP A 167 20.24 10.16 8.96
CA ASP A 167 21.61 10.72 8.99
C ASP A 167 21.60 12.24 9.23
N ALA A 168 20.62 12.93 8.66
CA ALA A 168 20.49 14.39 8.79
C ALA A 168 19.87 14.85 10.12
N THR A 169 19.00 14.02 10.73
CA THR A 169 18.16 14.46 11.87
C THR A 169 18.42 13.67 13.15
N GLY A 170 19.07 12.53 13.05
CA GLY A 170 19.29 11.59 14.17
C GLY A 170 18.01 10.88 14.64
N SER A 171 16.89 10.97 13.87
CA SER A 171 15.62 10.35 14.26
C SER A 171 14.78 9.96 13.05
N PHE A 172 13.98 8.89 13.19
CA PHE A 172 12.99 8.49 12.19
C PHE A 172 11.66 9.26 12.26
N THR A 173 11.46 10.17 13.21
CA THR A 173 10.21 10.93 13.33
C THR A 173 9.86 11.71 12.07
N PRO A 174 10.80 12.43 11.39
CA PRO A 174 10.47 13.10 10.13
C PRO A 174 10.11 12.12 9.00
N ALA A 175 10.71 10.92 8.99
CA ALA A 175 10.35 9.88 8.03
C ALA A 175 8.92 9.38 8.26
N LEU A 176 8.50 9.19 9.52
CA LEU A 176 7.11 8.81 9.85
C LEU A 176 6.10 9.89 9.43
N ILE A 177 6.43 11.17 9.59
CA ILE A 177 5.60 12.29 9.12
C ILE A 177 5.51 12.29 7.59
N MET A 178 6.60 12.05 6.90
CA MET A 178 6.62 11.92 5.43
C MET A 178 5.73 10.77 4.98
N ILE A 179 5.80 9.61 5.63
CA ILE A 179 4.94 8.45 5.36
C ILE A 179 3.47 8.80 5.58
N PHE A 180 3.16 9.55 6.64
CA PHE A 180 1.80 10.02 6.91
C PHE A 180 1.25 10.85 5.72
N CYS A 181 2.05 11.78 5.20
CA CYS A 181 1.69 12.54 4.01
C CYS A 181 1.49 11.63 2.78
N PHE A 182 2.35 10.61 2.61
CA PHE A 182 2.22 9.67 1.50
C PHE A 182 0.93 8.85 1.56
N ILE A 183 0.48 8.42 2.74
CA ILE A 183 -0.80 7.72 2.88
C ILE A 183 -1.96 8.63 2.47
N VAL A 184 -1.91 9.92 2.80
CA VAL A 184 -2.93 10.89 2.33
C VAL A 184 -2.94 10.96 0.81
N VAL A 185 -1.77 11.09 0.18
CA VAL A 185 -1.66 11.13 -1.29
C VAL A 185 -2.10 9.81 -1.92
N CYS A 186 -1.77 8.67 -1.31
CA CYS A 186 -2.25 7.35 -1.72
C CYS A 186 -3.78 7.28 -1.74
N LEU A 187 -4.42 7.78 -0.69
CA LEU A 187 -5.87 7.79 -0.56
C LEU A 187 -6.51 8.67 -1.66
N ILE A 188 -5.98 9.86 -1.88
CA ILE A 188 -6.43 10.78 -2.93
C ILE A 188 -6.25 10.13 -4.31
N SER A 189 -5.07 9.55 -4.58
CA SER A 189 -4.77 8.89 -5.86
C SER A 189 -5.72 7.73 -6.14
N MET A 190 -6.03 6.91 -5.12
CA MET A 190 -6.97 5.80 -5.26
C MET A 190 -8.39 6.30 -5.54
N ILE A 191 -8.86 7.32 -4.82
CA ILE A 191 -10.19 7.92 -5.06
C ILE A 191 -10.27 8.48 -6.49
N MET A 192 -9.21 9.16 -6.96
CA MET A 192 -9.15 9.69 -8.32
C MET A 192 -9.11 8.56 -9.37
N ALA A 193 -8.36 7.49 -9.11
CA ALA A 193 -8.34 6.32 -9.99
C ALA A 193 -9.74 5.71 -10.15
N PHE A 194 -10.53 5.59 -9.07
CA PHE A 194 -11.90 5.09 -9.16
C PHE A 194 -12.88 6.08 -9.80
N LYS A 195 -12.73 7.40 -9.55
CA LYS A 195 -13.56 8.42 -10.22
C LYS A 195 -13.35 8.42 -11.73
N THR A 196 -12.10 8.41 -12.17
CA THR A 196 -11.77 8.33 -13.62
C THR A 196 -12.02 6.94 -14.18
N GLY A 197 -11.90 5.91 -13.35
CA GLY A 197 -12.11 4.50 -13.68
C GLY A 197 -13.54 4.18 -14.13
N LYS A 198 -14.56 4.91 -13.66
CA LYS A 198 -15.95 4.75 -14.14
C LYS A 198 -16.06 4.97 -15.65
N LYS A 199 -15.32 5.95 -16.22
CA LYS A 199 -15.27 6.18 -17.66
C LYS A 199 -14.53 5.05 -18.38
N VAL A 200 -13.48 4.53 -17.77
CA VAL A 200 -12.69 3.42 -18.32
C VAL A 200 -13.50 2.11 -18.32
N GLN A 201 -14.22 1.82 -17.26
CA GLN A 201 -15.12 0.67 -17.18
C GLN A 201 -16.21 0.71 -18.25
N ALA A 202 -16.77 1.89 -18.55
CA ALA A 202 -17.76 2.07 -19.59
C ALA A 202 -17.24 1.76 -21.02
N MET A 203 -15.92 1.68 -21.22
CA MET A 203 -15.32 1.33 -22.51
C MET A 203 -15.33 -0.17 -22.79
N TRP A 204 -15.41 -1.00 -21.76
CA TRP A 204 -15.29 -2.46 -21.90
C TRP A 204 -16.40 -3.26 -21.21
N MET A 205 -17.13 -2.67 -20.28
CA MET A 205 -18.34 -3.31 -19.73
C MET A 205 -19.51 -3.15 -20.71
N PRO A 206 -20.27 -4.23 -21.02
CA PRO A 206 -21.51 -4.11 -21.76
C PRO A 206 -22.45 -3.20 -20.97
N LYS A 207 -23.11 -2.28 -21.68
CA LYS A 207 -24.22 -1.51 -21.09
C LYS A 207 -25.31 -2.50 -20.69
N ALA A 208 -25.57 -2.60 -19.37
CA ALA A 208 -26.71 -3.34 -18.85
C ALA A 208 -28.04 -2.72 -19.31
#